data_694593d6b4c23f4f5fa2c694e6a91687
#
_entry.id   694593d6b4c23f4f5fa2c694e6a91687
#
_cell.length_a   1.000
_cell.length_b   1.000
_cell.length_c   1.000
_cell.angle_alpha   90.00
_cell.angle_beta   90.00
_cell.angle_gamma   90.00
#
_symmetry.space_group_name_H-M   'P 1'
#
loop_
_entity.id
_entity.type
_entity.pdbx_description
1 polymer ?
#
loop_
_entity_poly.entity_id
_entity_poly.type
_entity_poly.pdbx_seq_one_letter_code
_entity_poly.pdbx_strand_id
1 'polypeptide(L)'
;MPDRPEPQEITDVAALKLLAHPMRQRIERLLRDGPANATTLARALGQSTGVTSYHLRQMAEHGFVEEVPELAKGRERWWRHVPADRRIPPYSAQSPEMRTAVEEMNRLDLADDLEQFARFQVARAELGEWADALAWSRSAMRLTVAELAEFLEEYVKLLYRYKRPEEDTPPEARTVVARLLAFPTTDDDQ
;
A
#
# COMPACT_ATOMS: atom_id res chain seq x y z
N MET A 1 13.76 -15.48 6.26
CA MET A 1 13.54 -14.36 5.33
C MET A 1 12.18 -14.61 4.70
N PRO A 2 11.19 -13.73 4.82
CA PRO A 2 9.90 -13.98 4.15
C PRO A 2 10.14 -14.10 2.66
N ASP A 3 9.54 -15.13 2.08
CA ASP A 3 9.67 -15.39 0.66
C ASP A 3 8.91 -14.29 -0.10
N ARG A 4 9.52 -13.69 -1.11
CA ARG A 4 8.87 -12.66 -1.92
C ARG A 4 7.77 -13.34 -2.74
N PRO A 5 6.51 -12.90 -2.66
CA PRO A 5 5.47 -13.43 -3.53
C PRO A 5 5.85 -13.27 -5.00
N GLU A 6 5.42 -14.22 -5.82
CA GLU A 6 5.51 -14.11 -7.28
C GLU A 6 4.84 -12.81 -7.75
N PRO A 7 5.49 -12.03 -8.65
CA PRO A 7 4.87 -10.83 -9.21
C PRO A 7 3.56 -11.16 -9.92
N GLN A 8 2.49 -10.44 -9.58
CA GLN A 8 1.17 -10.57 -10.18
C GLN A 8 0.81 -9.29 -10.93
N GLU A 9 0.65 -9.38 -12.23
CA GLU A 9 0.22 -8.24 -13.04
C GLU A 9 -1.29 -8.02 -12.90
N ILE A 10 -1.70 -6.80 -12.56
CA ILE A 10 -3.11 -6.41 -12.47
C ILE A 10 -3.56 -5.96 -13.85
N THR A 11 -4.20 -6.84 -14.60
CA THR A 11 -4.75 -6.56 -15.93
C THR A 11 -6.23 -6.15 -15.88
N ASP A 12 -6.91 -6.40 -14.76
CA ASP A 12 -8.32 -6.07 -14.58
C ASP A 12 -8.50 -4.60 -14.13
N VAL A 13 -9.16 -3.81 -14.97
CA VAL A 13 -9.49 -2.40 -14.68
C VAL A 13 -10.40 -2.26 -13.45
N ALA A 14 -11.29 -3.25 -13.20
CA ALA A 14 -12.15 -3.23 -12.01
C ALA A 14 -11.30 -3.36 -10.73
N ALA A 15 -10.31 -4.24 -10.74
CA ALA A 15 -9.35 -4.38 -9.64
C ALA A 15 -8.56 -3.06 -9.40
N LEU A 16 -8.10 -2.39 -10.46
CA LEU A 16 -7.42 -1.08 -10.35
C LEU A 16 -8.33 0.00 -9.77
N LYS A 17 -9.56 0.14 -10.28
CA LYS A 17 -10.56 1.06 -9.73
C LYS A 17 -10.91 0.75 -8.27
N LEU A 18 -10.83 -0.52 -7.91
CA LEU A 18 -11.03 -0.96 -6.54
C LEU A 18 -9.89 -0.48 -5.63
N LEU A 19 -8.65 -0.59 -6.07
CA LEU A 19 -7.47 -0.07 -5.36
C LEU A 19 -7.46 1.47 -5.30
N ALA A 20 -7.91 2.15 -6.34
CA ALA A 20 -8.02 3.61 -6.39
C ALA A 20 -9.09 4.18 -5.42
N HIS A 21 -9.93 3.38 -4.77
CA HIS A 21 -10.99 3.89 -3.93
C HIS A 21 -10.47 4.31 -2.53
N PRO A 22 -10.61 5.58 -2.09
CA PRO A 22 -9.99 6.09 -0.86
C PRO A 22 -10.35 5.28 0.40
N MET A 23 -11.61 4.83 0.53
CA MET A 23 -12.04 4.03 1.66
C MET A 23 -11.31 2.68 1.73
N ARG A 24 -11.06 2.04 0.57
CA ARG A 24 -10.40 0.74 0.51
C ARG A 24 -8.91 0.85 0.84
N GLN A 25 -8.25 1.91 0.40
CA GLN A 25 -6.87 2.23 0.79
C GLN A 25 -6.75 2.40 2.31
N ARG A 26 -7.71 3.10 2.94
CA ARG A 26 -7.73 3.27 4.40
C ARG A 26 -8.00 1.95 5.13
N ILE A 27 -8.88 1.09 4.61
CA ILE A 27 -9.12 -0.26 5.13
C ILE A 27 -7.85 -1.10 5.02
N GLU A 28 -7.21 -1.13 3.84
CA GLU A 28 -5.99 -1.89 3.60
C GLU A 28 -4.88 -1.48 4.56
N ARG A 29 -4.71 -0.17 4.78
CA ARG A 29 -3.74 0.35 5.73
C ARG A 29 -3.96 -0.19 7.15
N LEU A 30 -5.20 -0.13 7.64
CA LEU A 30 -5.52 -0.66 8.97
C LEU A 30 -5.31 -2.17 9.08
N LEU A 31 -5.55 -2.91 8.00
CA LEU A 31 -5.33 -4.35 7.95
C LEU A 31 -3.86 -4.75 7.83
N ARG A 32 -2.97 -3.83 7.46
CA ARG A 32 -1.51 -4.05 7.52
C ARG A 32 -0.98 -4.07 8.95
N ASP A 33 -1.68 -3.40 9.87
CA ASP A 33 -1.35 -3.39 11.30
C ASP A 33 -1.89 -4.64 12.04
N GLY A 34 -2.66 -5.49 11.36
CA GLY A 34 -3.19 -6.76 11.87
C GLY A 34 -4.63 -7.04 11.43
N PRO A 35 -5.13 -8.27 11.69
CA PRO A 35 -6.50 -8.65 11.37
C PRO A 35 -7.53 -7.80 12.11
N ALA A 36 -8.62 -7.45 11.43
CA ALA A 36 -9.71 -6.69 12.03
C ALA A 36 -11.10 -7.12 11.48
N ASN A 37 -12.15 -6.88 12.26
CA ASN A 37 -13.53 -7.07 11.80
C ASN A 37 -14.14 -5.76 11.28
N ALA A 38 -15.27 -5.87 10.58
CA ALA A 38 -15.95 -4.71 9.99
C ALA A 38 -16.36 -3.65 11.02
N THR A 39 -16.69 -4.03 12.26
CA THR A 39 -17.08 -3.11 13.33
C THR A 39 -15.89 -2.30 13.83
N THR A 40 -14.74 -2.94 14.03
CA THR A 40 -13.48 -2.27 14.43
C THR A 40 -13.03 -1.27 13.36
N LEU A 41 -13.03 -1.69 12.11
CA LEU A 41 -12.68 -0.82 10.97
C LEU A 41 -13.67 0.34 10.81
N ALA A 42 -14.96 0.09 10.96
CA ALA A 42 -16.00 1.14 10.89
C ALA A 42 -15.77 2.24 11.93
N ARG A 43 -15.45 1.85 13.17
CA ARG A 43 -15.12 2.79 14.25
C ARG A 43 -13.88 3.61 13.92
N ALA A 44 -12.80 2.97 13.50
CA ALA A 44 -11.54 3.63 13.15
C ALA A 44 -11.69 4.61 11.96
N LEU A 45 -12.59 4.30 11.03
CA LEU A 45 -12.82 5.07 9.80
C LEU A 45 -13.95 6.11 9.91
N GLY A 46 -14.69 6.14 11.04
CA GLY A 46 -15.87 7.01 11.20
C GLY A 46 -16.99 6.64 10.24
N GLN A 47 -17.18 5.33 9.95
CA GLN A 47 -18.15 4.81 8.99
C GLN A 47 -19.15 3.85 9.63
N SER A 48 -20.21 3.46 8.90
CA SER A 48 -21.08 2.39 9.33
C SER A 48 -20.47 1.00 9.04
N THR A 49 -20.83 0.02 9.88
CA THR A 49 -20.41 -1.39 9.68
C THR A 49 -20.87 -1.94 8.33
N GLY A 50 -22.05 -1.49 7.84
CA GLY A 50 -22.57 -1.92 6.53
C GLY A 50 -21.68 -1.47 5.38
N VAL A 51 -21.21 -0.21 5.39
CA VAL A 51 -20.28 0.34 4.40
C VAL A 51 -18.95 -0.42 4.44
N THR A 52 -18.39 -0.61 5.63
CA THR A 52 -17.11 -1.33 5.78
C THR A 52 -17.22 -2.78 5.33
N SER A 53 -18.31 -3.48 5.71
CA SER A 53 -18.56 -4.86 5.26
C SER A 53 -18.74 -4.97 3.74
N TYR A 54 -19.32 -3.98 3.09
CA TYR A 54 -19.42 -3.94 1.63
C TYR A 54 -18.04 -3.84 0.99
N HIS A 55 -17.20 -2.89 1.45
CA HIS A 55 -15.86 -2.73 0.92
C HIS A 55 -14.98 -3.97 1.14
N LEU A 56 -15.02 -4.57 2.33
CA LEU A 56 -14.28 -5.80 2.62
C LEU A 56 -14.65 -6.95 1.69
N ARG A 57 -15.93 -7.16 1.42
CA ARG A 57 -16.37 -8.20 0.46
C ARG A 57 -15.85 -7.94 -0.95
N GLN A 58 -15.94 -6.68 -1.41
CA GLN A 58 -15.40 -6.30 -2.72
C GLN A 58 -13.89 -6.51 -2.81
N MET A 59 -13.16 -6.19 -1.74
CA MET A 59 -11.71 -6.43 -1.67
C MET A 59 -11.39 -7.93 -1.66
N ALA A 60 -12.21 -8.75 -1.00
CA ALA A 60 -12.04 -10.22 -0.95
C ALA A 60 -12.30 -10.88 -2.31
N GLU A 61 -13.31 -10.41 -3.05
CA GLU A 61 -13.61 -10.89 -4.41
C GLU A 61 -12.43 -10.75 -5.38
N HIS A 62 -11.55 -9.76 -5.12
CA HIS A 62 -10.32 -9.52 -5.91
C HIS A 62 -9.03 -9.98 -5.20
N GLY A 63 -9.13 -10.71 -4.08
CA GLY A 63 -7.98 -11.27 -3.37
C GLY A 63 -7.07 -10.24 -2.69
N PHE A 64 -7.59 -9.04 -2.33
CA PHE A 64 -6.83 -8.03 -1.59
C PHE A 64 -6.87 -8.27 -0.07
N VAL A 65 -7.94 -8.90 0.39
CA VAL A 65 -8.12 -9.33 1.78
C VAL A 65 -8.71 -10.73 1.80
N GLU A 66 -8.53 -11.44 2.91
CA GLU A 66 -9.13 -12.76 3.13
C GLU A 66 -9.72 -12.86 4.53
N GLU A 67 -10.68 -13.79 4.69
CA GLU A 67 -11.27 -14.07 6.00
C GLU A 67 -10.28 -14.83 6.88
N VAL A 68 -10.34 -14.57 8.19
CA VAL A 68 -9.58 -15.25 9.26
C VAL A 68 -10.58 -15.98 10.16
N PRO A 69 -11.03 -17.19 9.78
CA PRO A 69 -12.10 -17.90 10.48
C PRO A 69 -11.76 -18.21 11.93
N GLU A 70 -10.48 -18.43 12.25
CA GLU A 70 -9.98 -18.74 13.60
C GLU A 70 -10.17 -17.59 14.61
N LEU A 71 -10.32 -16.35 14.13
CA LEU A 71 -10.63 -15.19 14.97
C LEU A 71 -12.13 -14.90 15.08
N ALA A 72 -12.95 -15.60 14.30
CA ALA A 72 -14.39 -15.36 14.26
C ALA A 72 -15.09 -15.75 15.57
N LYS A 73 -15.91 -14.84 16.12
CA LYS A 73 -16.78 -15.10 17.26
C LYS A 73 -18.23 -14.91 16.84
N GLY A 74 -18.99 -15.99 16.83
CA GLY A 74 -20.38 -15.95 16.42
C GLY A 74 -20.57 -15.63 14.94
N ARG A 75 -21.23 -14.50 14.60
CA ARG A 75 -21.49 -14.06 13.22
C ARG A 75 -20.47 -13.04 12.72
N GLU A 76 -19.45 -12.71 13.50
CA GLU A 76 -18.44 -11.76 13.08
C GLU A 76 -17.48 -12.43 12.10
N ARG A 77 -17.10 -11.65 11.06
CA ARG A 77 -16.04 -12.03 10.12
C ARG A 77 -14.83 -11.17 10.39
N TRP A 78 -13.67 -11.81 10.51
CA TRP A 78 -12.38 -11.15 10.62
C TRP A 78 -11.66 -11.23 9.30
N TRP A 79 -10.90 -10.19 9.00
CA TRP A 79 -10.23 -10.03 7.73
C TRP A 79 -8.77 -9.67 7.96
N ARG A 80 -7.91 -10.17 7.08
CA ARG A 80 -6.50 -9.76 7.01
C ARG A 80 -6.14 -9.34 5.60
N HIS A 81 -5.13 -8.47 5.49
CA HIS A 81 -4.51 -8.11 4.21
C HIS A 81 -3.81 -9.33 3.60
N VAL A 82 -3.95 -9.51 2.27
CA VAL A 82 -3.23 -10.54 1.51
C VAL A 82 -1.96 -9.90 0.91
N PRO A 83 -0.76 -10.19 1.44
CA PRO A 83 0.48 -9.69 0.87
C PRO A 83 0.68 -10.22 -0.56
N ALA A 84 0.98 -9.32 -1.49
CA ALA A 84 1.28 -9.69 -2.86
C ALA A 84 2.24 -8.66 -3.50
N ASP A 85 3.04 -9.09 -4.47
CA ASP A 85 3.82 -8.21 -5.35
C ASP A 85 2.94 -7.86 -6.57
N ARG A 86 2.04 -6.89 -6.39
CA ARG A 86 1.10 -6.45 -7.44
C ARG A 86 1.76 -5.43 -8.33
N ARG A 87 1.72 -5.67 -9.62
CA ARG A 87 2.34 -4.83 -10.64
C ARG A 87 1.32 -4.34 -11.65
N ILE A 88 1.48 -3.11 -12.05
CA ILE A 88 0.69 -2.50 -13.12
C ILE A 88 1.41 -2.77 -14.44
N PRO A 89 0.68 -3.16 -15.51
CA PRO A 89 1.26 -3.31 -16.84
C PRO A 89 2.02 -2.06 -17.30
N PRO A 90 3.05 -2.20 -18.16
CA PRO A 90 3.71 -1.06 -18.77
C PRO A 90 2.71 -0.13 -19.48
N TYR A 91 2.97 1.17 -19.46
CA TYR A 91 2.07 2.18 -20.04
C TYR A 91 1.66 1.87 -21.49
N SER A 92 2.58 1.32 -22.29
CA SER A 92 2.33 0.91 -23.68
C SER A 92 1.31 -0.23 -23.82
N ALA A 93 1.17 -1.08 -22.78
CA ALA A 93 0.22 -2.20 -22.76
C ALA A 93 -1.14 -1.83 -22.14
N GLN A 94 -1.27 -0.63 -21.57
CA GLN A 94 -2.50 -0.19 -20.91
C GLN A 94 -3.52 0.34 -21.92
N SER A 95 -4.78 -0.08 -21.75
CA SER A 95 -5.91 0.55 -22.45
C SER A 95 -6.12 2.01 -21.95
N PRO A 96 -6.83 2.87 -22.71
CA PRO A 96 -7.16 4.22 -22.25
C PRO A 96 -7.88 4.23 -20.90
N GLU A 97 -8.80 3.31 -20.68
CA GLU A 97 -9.54 3.19 -19.42
C GLU A 97 -8.62 2.80 -18.25
N MET A 98 -7.68 1.88 -18.50
CA MET A 98 -6.67 1.47 -17.51
C MET A 98 -5.75 2.63 -17.15
N ARG A 99 -5.28 3.42 -18.12
CA ARG A 99 -4.45 4.62 -17.86
C ARG A 99 -5.14 5.59 -16.93
N THR A 100 -6.41 5.91 -17.21
CA THR A 100 -7.21 6.79 -16.34
C THR A 100 -7.32 6.23 -14.92
N ALA A 101 -7.54 4.93 -14.76
CA ALA A 101 -7.62 4.30 -13.44
C ALA A 101 -6.28 4.32 -12.69
N VAL A 102 -5.16 4.09 -13.40
CA VAL A 102 -3.80 4.15 -12.84
C VAL A 102 -3.42 5.59 -12.44
N GLU A 103 -3.72 6.58 -13.28
CA GLU A 103 -3.47 7.99 -12.98
C GLU A 103 -4.23 8.43 -11.73
N GLU A 104 -5.51 8.07 -11.61
CA GLU A 104 -6.30 8.38 -10.43
C GLU A 104 -5.79 7.68 -9.17
N MET A 105 -5.41 6.40 -9.28
CA MET A 105 -4.80 5.65 -8.18
C MET A 105 -3.51 6.31 -7.71
N ASN A 106 -2.60 6.63 -8.63
CA ASN A 106 -1.33 7.29 -8.30
C ASN A 106 -1.54 8.65 -7.64
N ARG A 107 -2.51 9.43 -8.12
CA ARG A 107 -2.86 10.74 -7.54
C ARG A 107 -3.36 10.59 -6.09
N LEU A 108 -4.23 9.62 -5.84
CA LEU A 108 -4.77 9.37 -4.50
C LEU A 108 -3.72 8.82 -3.55
N ASP A 109 -2.89 7.88 -4.00
CA ASP A 109 -1.79 7.32 -3.23
C ASP A 109 -0.79 8.40 -2.80
N LEU A 110 -0.39 9.28 -3.73
CA LEU A 110 0.53 10.36 -3.43
C LEU A 110 -0.07 11.37 -2.44
N ALA A 111 -1.35 11.71 -2.61
CA ALA A 111 -2.04 12.61 -1.70
C ALA A 111 -2.11 12.02 -0.28
N ASP A 112 -2.36 10.73 -0.16
CA ASP A 112 -2.39 10.02 1.13
C ASP A 112 -1.01 9.96 1.80
N ASP A 113 0.05 9.69 1.04
CA ASP A 113 1.42 9.70 1.56
C ASP A 113 1.83 11.09 2.07
N LEU A 114 1.47 12.15 1.36
CA LEU A 114 1.72 13.52 1.79
C LEU A 114 0.94 13.87 3.07
N GLU A 115 -0.30 13.41 3.19
CA GLU A 115 -1.09 13.59 4.41
C GLU A 115 -0.47 12.82 5.60
N GLN A 116 -0.01 11.58 5.39
CA GLN A 116 0.68 10.79 6.41
C GLN A 116 1.98 11.47 6.85
N PHE A 117 2.76 11.97 5.89
CA PHE A 117 3.97 12.72 6.19
C PHE A 117 3.68 14.01 6.99
N ALA A 118 2.65 14.75 6.63
CA ALA A 118 2.24 15.95 7.37
C ALA A 118 1.82 15.60 8.82
N ARG A 119 1.09 14.52 9.03
CA ARG A 119 0.74 14.04 10.38
C ARG A 119 1.97 13.66 11.19
N PHE A 120 2.94 12.96 10.57
CA PHE A 120 4.22 12.65 11.20
C PHE A 120 4.94 13.95 11.64
N GLN A 121 5.02 14.96 10.78
CA GLN A 121 5.69 16.23 11.10
C GLN A 121 5.04 16.94 12.30
N VAL A 122 3.71 16.93 12.40
CA VAL A 122 2.97 17.52 13.53
C VAL A 122 3.25 16.76 14.83
N ALA A 123 3.22 15.43 14.80
CA ALA A 123 3.39 14.57 15.98
C ALA A 123 4.86 14.36 16.36
N ARG A 124 5.80 14.80 15.54
CA ARG A 124 7.21 14.42 15.59
C ARG A 124 7.85 14.59 16.95
N ALA A 125 7.60 15.72 17.63
CA ALA A 125 8.18 16.01 18.94
C ALA A 125 7.76 15.04 20.07
N GLU A 126 6.63 14.34 19.87
CA GLU A 126 6.06 13.40 20.84
C GLU A 126 6.48 11.94 20.57
N LEU A 127 7.24 11.68 19.52
CA LEU A 127 7.59 10.33 19.06
C LEU A 127 8.84 9.74 19.73
N GLY A 128 9.48 10.47 20.67
CA GLY A 128 10.71 10.01 21.33
C GLY A 128 11.84 9.78 20.34
N GLU A 129 12.52 8.65 20.41
CA GLU A 129 13.62 8.29 19.49
C GLU A 129 13.21 8.24 18.01
N TRP A 130 11.93 8.01 17.72
CA TRP A 130 11.38 8.01 16.35
C TRP A 130 11.29 9.41 15.74
N ALA A 131 11.48 10.47 16.51
CA ALA A 131 11.55 11.83 16.00
C ALA A 131 12.72 12.03 15.02
N ASP A 132 13.82 11.31 15.21
CA ASP A 132 15.02 11.36 14.36
C ASP A 132 15.04 10.30 13.26
N ALA A 133 14.04 9.41 13.22
CA ALA A 133 13.97 8.29 12.29
C ALA A 133 13.43 8.64 10.89
N LEU A 134 13.60 9.88 10.43
CA LEU A 134 13.23 10.29 9.08
C LEU A 134 14.38 10.05 8.10
N ALA A 135 14.19 9.11 7.18
CA ALA A 135 15.06 8.95 6.03
C ALA A 135 14.57 9.82 4.86
N TRP A 136 15.39 10.73 4.40
CA TRP A 136 15.10 11.58 3.26
C TRP A 136 16.21 11.47 2.23
N SER A 137 15.87 11.08 0.99
CA SER A 137 16.83 11.01 -0.11
C SER A 137 16.27 11.67 -1.37
N ARG A 138 17.08 12.49 -2.00
CA ARG A 138 16.83 13.05 -3.32
C ARG A 138 18.09 12.89 -4.16
N SER A 139 17.96 12.27 -5.32
CA SER A 139 19.09 12.11 -6.25
C SER A 139 18.63 12.30 -7.69
N ALA A 140 19.57 12.62 -8.57
CA ALA A 140 19.39 12.58 -10.01
C ALA A 140 20.38 11.55 -10.59
N MET A 141 19.89 10.65 -11.42
CA MET A 141 20.66 9.58 -12.04
C MET A 141 20.43 9.61 -13.55
N ARG A 142 21.43 9.23 -14.32
CA ARG A 142 21.29 9.05 -15.77
C ARG A 142 21.22 7.56 -16.05
N LEU A 143 20.03 7.08 -16.34
CA LEU A 143 19.75 5.66 -16.54
C LEU A 143 19.07 5.41 -17.87
N THR A 144 19.35 4.29 -18.46
CA THR A 144 18.52 3.72 -19.52
C THR A 144 17.22 3.14 -18.92
N VAL A 145 16.24 2.85 -19.77
CA VAL A 145 14.98 2.20 -19.33
C VAL A 145 15.26 0.86 -18.64
N ALA A 146 16.22 0.08 -19.16
CA ALA A 146 16.60 -1.21 -18.58
C ALA A 146 17.24 -1.05 -17.18
N GLU A 147 18.14 -0.10 -17.00
CA GLU A 147 18.77 0.19 -15.71
C GLU A 147 17.77 0.72 -14.69
N LEU A 148 16.78 1.53 -15.11
CA LEU A 148 15.70 1.97 -14.22
C LEU A 148 14.85 0.78 -13.74
N ALA A 149 14.54 -0.16 -14.62
CA ALA A 149 13.81 -1.37 -14.26
C ALA A 149 14.60 -2.24 -13.28
N GLU A 150 15.92 -2.43 -13.50
CA GLU A 150 16.80 -3.14 -12.58
C GLU A 150 16.88 -2.44 -11.21
N PHE A 151 17.02 -1.12 -11.19
CA PHE A 151 17.02 -0.31 -9.98
C PHE A 151 15.73 -0.51 -9.16
N LEU A 152 14.58 -0.53 -9.82
CA LEU A 152 13.29 -0.81 -9.16
C LEU A 152 13.27 -2.22 -8.54
N GLU A 153 13.76 -3.24 -9.27
CA GLU A 153 13.82 -4.61 -8.75
C GLU A 153 14.73 -4.72 -7.51
N GLU A 154 15.88 -4.06 -7.52
CA GLU A 154 16.77 -4.02 -6.35
C GLU A 154 16.12 -3.31 -5.16
N TYR A 155 15.41 -2.22 -5.39
CA TYR A 155 14.64 -1.54 -4.36
C TYR A 155 13.56 -2.44 -3.77
N VAL A 156 12.80 -3.15 -4.61
CA VAL A 156 11.76 -4.09 -4.14
C VAL A 156 12.39 -5.23 -3.33
N LYS A 157 13.53 -5.80 -3.77
CA LYS A 157 14.27 -6.80 -2.99
C LYS A 157 14.70 -6.26 -1.63
N LEU A 158 15.17 -5.01 -1.59
CA LEU A 158 15.53 -4.33 -0.35
C LEU A 158 14.34 -4.24 0.60
N LEU A 159 13.17 -3.82 0.13
CA LEU A 159 11.95 -3.76 0.94
C LEU A 159 11.61 -5.13 1.55
N TYR A 160 11.65 -6.20 0.75
CA TYR A 160 11.32 -7.54 1.23
C TYR A 160 12.29 -8.08 2.28
N ARG A 161 13.53 -7.61 2.33
CA ARG A 161 14.48 -7.95 3.43
C ARG A 161 14.05 -7.39 4.79
N TYR A 162 13.28 -6.29 4.81
CA TYR A 162 12.81 -5.63 6.03
C TYR A 162 11.35 -5.92 6.36
N LYS A 163 10.58 -6.53 5.45
CA LYS A 163 9.23 -7.02 5.76
C LYS A 163 9.34 -8.22 6.70
N ARG A 164 8.53 -8.21 7.74
CA ARG A 164 8.47 -9.28 8.75
C ARG A 164 7.02 -9.71 8.95
N PRO A 165 6.75 -10.99 9.22
CA PRO A 165 5.45 -11.41 9.72
C PRO A 165 5.22 -10.86 11.13
N GLU A 166 3.97 -10.80 11.57
CA GLU A 166 3.58 -10.23 12.86
C GLU A 166 4.27 -10.93 14.03
N GLU A 167 4.38 -12.27 13.97
CA GLU A 167 5.05 -13.09 14.97
C GLU A 167 6.54 -12.80 15.16
N ASP A 168 7.22 -12.29 14.12
CA ASP A 168 8.65 -11.94 14.14
C ASP A 168 8.87 -10.43 14.38
N THR A 169 7.81 -9.67 14.62
CA THR A 169 7.89 -8.21 14.77
C THR A 169 8.19 -7.85 16.21
N PRO A 170 9.34 -7.19 16.49
CA PRO A 170 9.65 -6.71 17.83
C PRO A 170 8.58 -5.74 18.36
N PRO A 171 8.26 -5.75 19.66
CA PRO A 171 7.22 -4.89 20.24
C PRO A 171 7.52 -3.38 20.10
N GLU A 172 8.78 -3.00 19.98
CA GLU A 172 9.21 -1.62 19.75
C GLU A 172 9.16 -1.20 18.28
N ALA A 173 8.94 -2.15 17.34
CA ALA A 173 8.86 -1.84 15.91
C ALA A 173 7.60 -1.02 15.59
N ARG A 174 7.71 -0.14 14.60
CA ARG A 174 6.59 0.65 14.06
C ARG A 174 6.47 0.43 12.57
N THR A 175 5.26 0.56 12.05
CA THR A 175 5.02 0.60 10.61
C THR A 175 5.69 1.83 10.02
N VAL A 176 6.60 1.62 9.07
CA VAL A 176 7.28 2.67 8.32
C VAL A 176 6.75 2.70 6.89
N VAL A 177 6.26 3.86 6.47
CA VAL A 177 5.85 4.09 5.08
C VAL A 177 7.08 4.53 4.28
N ALA A 178 7.38 3.80 3.22
CA ALA A 178 8.45 4.13 2.27
C ALA A 178 7.89 4.13 0.85
N ARG A 179 8.12 5.22 0.10
CA ARG A 179 7.76 5.32 -1.31
C ARG A 179 8.98 5.67 -2.13
N LEU A 180 9.21 4.92 -3.19
CA LEU A 180 10.12 5.29 -4.27
C LEU A 180 9.28 5.85 -5.42
N LEU A 181 9.64 7.04 -5.88
CA LEU A 181 9.11 7.64 -7.09
C LEU A 181 10.30 8.03 -7.97
N ALA A 182 10.50 7.33 -9.07
CA ALA A 182 11.56 7.57 -10.03
C ALA A 182 10.96 7.66 -11.45
N PHE A 183 11.23 8.77 -12.14
CA PHE A 183 10.69 9.06 -13.46
C PHE A 183 11.67 9.93 -14.25
N PRO A 184 11.67 9.87 -15.58
CA PRO A 184 12.50 10.75 -16.39
C PRO A 184 12.01 12.20 -16.29
N THR A 185 12.96 13.14 -16.29
CA THR A 185 12.62 14.56 -16.49
C THR A 185 12.09 14.78 -17.91
N THR A 186 11.22 15.77 -18.07
CA THR A 186 10.79 16.25 -19.38
C THR A 186 11.77 17.30 -19.91
N ASP A 187 11.84 17.51 -21.23
CA ASP A 187 12.84 18.38 -21.87
C ASP A 187 12.75 19.87 -21.46
N ASP A 188 11.70 20.27 -20.76
CA ASP A 188 11.51 21.64 -20.24
C ASP A 188 12.37 21.98 -19.01
N ASP A 189 13.07 20.98 -18.43
CA ASP A 189 13.89 21.13 -17.22
C ASP A 189 15.42 21.13 -17.48
N GLN A 190 15.88 21.30 -18.74
CA GLN A 190 17.31 21.36 -19.12
C GLN A 190 17.81 22.78 -19.28
#